data_a11c46edab7ab750369c542671d7464d
#
_entry.id   a11c46edab7ab750369c542671d7464d
#
_cell.length_a   1.000
_cell.length_b   1.000
_cell.length_c   1.000
_cell.angle_alpha   90.00
_cell.angle_beta   90.00
_cell.angle_gamma   90.00
#
_symmetry.space_group_name_H-M   'P 1'
#
loop_
_entity.id
_entity.type
_entity.pdbx_description
1 polymer ?
#
loop_
_entity_poly.entity_id
_entity_poly.type
_entity_poly.pdbx_seq_one_letter_code
_entity_poly.pdbx_strand_id
1 'polypeptide(L)'
;MRFFFLILLLLIVGAAVFLILKKRWRGFGGALAAFLLVVSVGIWAIFQSRSSTASIGVLFLPFYGLFAGVMAWLFANLRLAERRGWRVFGWFCLAASLAVPIALAYQGFNSIALNESRDAKYQASLLEIARNKASLAEMLASNPGRERETIDALIDRHADDRNHLLPILESRYVSAEALDRLARSDDLGIALSAVRNPNCRAETLVRIYRTHAYPNYFFQALAAHQNTPPDILLELYRNPVTINGLDRSFASNPATPIEVIREIMGNTKESFVVQRLLENPVLDCSWLQPIEDALKRSERPEDGYSVNRLQELRSTKCAISTSIR
;
A
#
# COMPACT_ATOMS: atom_id res chain seq x y z
N MET A 1 2.87 15.99 25.11
CA MET A 1 2.21 14.67 25.17
C MET A 1 2.70 13.80 26.34
N ARG A 2 4.02 13.58 26.54
CA ARG A 2 4.54 12.74 27.65
C ARG A 2 4.12 13.21 29.05
N PHE A 3 4.10 14.52 29.32
CA PHE A 3 3.68 15.10 30.60
C PHE A 3 2.20 14.88 30.91
N PHE A 4 1.33 14.97 29.92
CA PHE A 4 -0.10 14.72 30.07
C PHE A 4 -0.38 13.25 30.42
N PHE A 5 0.35 12.32 29.80
CA PHE A 5 0.30 10.88 30.11
C PHE A 5 0.71 10.59 31.55
N LEU A 6 1.79 11.23 32.03
CA LEU A 6 2.29 11.04 33.40
C LEU A 6 1.28 11.54 34.44
N ILE A 7 0.70 12.72 34.23
CA ILE A 7 -0.32 13.31 35.10
C ILE A 7 -1.55 12.41 35.16
N LEU A 8 -2.00 11.89 34.02
CA LEU A 8 -3.17 11.02 33.98
C LEU A 8 -2.89 9.66 34.64
N LEU A 9 -1.72 9.07 34.43
CA LEU A 9 -1.29 7.85 35.14
C LEU A 9 -1.26 8.05 36.65
N LEU A 10 -0.74 9.19 37.13
CA LEU A 10 -0.73 9.55 38.55
C LEU A 10 -2.13 9.74 39.11
N LEU A 11 -3.06 10.34 38.38
CA LEU A 11 -4.47 10.47 38.76
C LEU A 11 -5.16 9.09 38.83
N ILE A 12 -4.86 8.18 37.92
CA ILE A 12 -5.39 6.81 37.90
C ILE A 12 -4.87 6.02 39.10
N VAL A 13 -3.55 6.04 39.33
CA VAL A 13 -2.93 5.36 40.46
C VAL A 13 -3.43 5.97 41.78
N GLY A 14 -3.52 7.30 41.85
CA GLY A 14 -4.04 8.01 43.03
C GLY A 14 -5.51 7.66 43.31
N ALA A 15 -6.36 7.59 42.29
CA ALA A 15 -7.75 7.17 42.45
C ALA A 15 -7.86 5.70 42.90
N ALA A 16 -7.06 4.80 42.32
CA ALA A 16 -7.02 3.39 42.71
C ALA A 16 -6.56 3.22 44.15
N VAL A 17 -5.48 3.90 44.58
CA VAL A 17 -4.97 3.90 45.95
C VAL A 17 -6.02 4.46 46.94
N PHE A 18 -6.65 5.59 46.59
CA PHE A 18 -7.74 6.18 47.40
C PHE A 18 -8.92 5.25 47.59
N LEU A 19 -9.31 4.49 46.55
CA LEU A 19 -10.36 3.51 46.62
C LEU A 19 -10.01 2.30 47.49
N ILE A 20 -8.77 1.85 47.42
CA ILE A 20 -8.24 0.75 48.24
C ILE A 20 -8.20 1.17 49.72
N LEU A 21 -7.69 2.36 50.00
CA LEU A 21 -7.54 2.89 51.39
C LEU A 21 -8.91 3.12 52.08
N LYS A 22 -9.95 3.52 51.32
CA LYS A 22 -11.29 3.75 51.91
C LYS A 22 -12.17 2.48 51.96
N LYS A 23 -11.68 1.29 51.63
CA LYS A 23 -12.43 0.02 51.61
C LYS A 23 -13.79 0.11 50.86
N ARG A 24 -13.92 1.02 49.89
CA ARG A 24 -15.15 1.21 49.08
C ARG A 24 -15.12 0.28 47.84
N TRP A 25 -15.10 -0.98 48.04
CA TRP A 25 -15.13 -2.01 46.98
C TRP A 25 -16.47 -2.10 46.24
N ARG A 26 -17.51 -1.42 46.76
CA ARG A 26 -18.81 -1.35 46.10
C ARG A 26 -18.69 -0.66 44.74
N GLY A 27 -18.97 -1.37 43.65
CA GLY A 27 -18.89 -0.85 42.30
C GLY A 27 -17.57 -1.10 41.57
N PHE A 28 -16.52 -1.63 42.23
CA PHE A 28 -15.26 -1.93 41.57
C PHE A 28 -15.43 -2.96 40.42
N GLY A 29 -16.21 -4.03 40.66
CA GLY A 29 -16.52 -5.02 39.61
C GLY A 29 -17.23 -4.41 38.42
N GLY A 30 -18.19 -3.49 38.64
CA GLY A 30 -18.86 -2.75 37.56
C GLY A 30 -17.92 -1.82 36.79
N ALA A 31 -17.02 -1.14 37.51
CA ALA A 31 -16.01 -0.28 36.88
C ALA A 31 -15.04 -1.07 35.99
N LEU A 32 -14.58 -2.21 36.49
CA LEU A 32 -13.69 -3.12 35.73
C LEU A 32 -14.42 -3.69 34.51
N ALA A 33 -15.67 -4.10 34.66
CA ALA A 33 -16.47 -4.62 33.56
C ALA A 33 -16.69 -3.55 32.46
N ALA A 34 -17.02 -2.30 32.86
CA ALA A 34 -17.15 -1.20 31.93
C ALA A 34 -15.82 -0.86 31.19
N PHE A 35 -14.70 -0.88 31.90
CA PHE A 35 -13.39 -0.71 31.31
C PHE A 35 -13.10 -1.80 30.26
N LEU A 36 -13.25 -3.06 30.62
CA LEU A 36 -12.99 -4.20 29.74
C LEU A 36 -13.92 -4.19 28.51
N LEU A 37 -15.20 -3.83 28.70
CA LEU A 37 -16.16 -3.69 27.59
C LEU A 37 -15.70 -2.65 26.59
N VAL A 38 -15.29 -1.46 27.04
CA VAL A 38 -14.83 -0.39 26.15
C VAL A 38 -13.57 -0.80 25.40
N VAL A 39 -12.61 -1.40 26.08
CA VAL A 39 -11.36 -1.86 25.46
C VAL A 39 -11.66 -2.94 24.42
N SER A 40 -12.48 -3.95 24.74
CA SER A 40 -12.81 -5.03 23.81
C SER A 40 -13.57 -4.53 22.58
N VAL A 41 -14.60 -3.70 22.77
CA VAL A 41 -15.37 -3.11 21.65
C VAL A 41 -14.50 -2.17 20.83
N GLY A 42 -13.64 -1.39 21.47
CA GLY A 42 -12.73 -0.49 20.79
C GLY A 42 -11.69 -1.22 19.94
N ILE A 43 -11.08 -2.28 20.46
CA ILE A 43 -10.16 -3.13 19.70
C ILE A 43 -10.90 -3.73 18.49
N TRP A 44 -12.10 -4.31 18.70
CA TRP A 44 -12.91 -4.83 17.61
C TRP A 44 -13.20 -3.77 16.54
N ALA A 45 -13.63 -2.55 16.92
CA ALA A 45 -13.92 -1.46 15.98
C ALA A 45 -12.68 -1.02 15.18
N ILE A 46 -11.50 -1.01 15.81
CA ILE A 46 -10.21 -0.70 15.16
C ILE A 46 -9.87 -1.76 14.12
N PHE A 47 -10.05 -3.05 14.43
CA PHE A 47 -9.82 -4.14 13.47
C PHE A 47 -10.75 -4.08 12.25
N GLN A 48 -11.97 -3.55 12.41
CA GLN A 48 -12.88 -3.34 11.28
C GLN A 48 -12.51 -2.11 10.41
N SER A 49 -11.71 -1.20 10.93
CA SER A 49 -11.27 -0.01 10.19
C SER A 49 -10.03 -0.32 9.35
N ARG A 50 -10.12 -0.12 8.03
CA ARG A 50 -8.96 -0.20 7.10
C ARG A 50 -8.18 1.13 7.01
N SER A 51 -8.44 2.08 7.91
CA SER A 51 -7.74 3.36 7.94
C SER A 51 -6.34 3.20 8.52
N SER A 52 -5.35 3.80 7.89
CA SER A 52 -3.97 3.84 8.39
C SER A 52 -3.85 4.54 9.76
N THR A 53 -4.81 5.40 10.12
CA THR A 53 -4.87 6.10 11.41
C THR A 53 -5.59 5.29 12.49
N ALA A 54 -6.20 4.16 12.17
CA ALA A 54 -6.92 3.33 13.14
C ALA A 54 -6.01 2.85 14.30
N SER A 55 -4.74 2.57 14.01
CA SER A 55 -3.75 2.17 15.01
C SER A 55 -3.50 3.25 16.07
N ILE A 56 -3.67 4.53 15.75
CA ILE A 56 -3.57 5.64 16.71
C ILE A 56 -4.70 5.54 17.75
N GLY A 57 -5.86 5.03 17.34
CA GLY A 57 -7.02 4.82 18.23
C GLY A 57 -6.70 3.89 19.41
N VAL A 58 -5.80 2.92 19.23
CA VAL A 58 -5.36 1.99 20.30
C VAL A 58 -4.79 2.77 21.51
N LEU A 59 -4.06 3.86 21.27
CA LEU A 59 -3.47 4.68 22.31
C LEU A 59 -4.52 5.37 23.21
N PHE A 60 -5.72 5.59 22.69
CA PHE A 60 -6.79 6.28 23.42
C PHE A 60 -7.77 5.31 24.11
N LEU A 61 -7.77 4.02 23.78
CA LEU A 61 -8.68 3.03 24.38
C LEU A 61 -8.57 2.96 25.92
N PRO A 62 -7.38 2.98 26.54
CA PRO A 62 -7.28 2.97 27.99
C PRO A 62 -7.96 4.17 28.65
N PHE A 63 -7.92 5.35 27.99
CA PHE A 63 -8.56 6.57 28.50
C PHE A 63 -10.09 6.48 28.44
N TYR A 64 -10.64 5.98 27.32
CA TYR A 64 -12.07 5.74 27.19
C TYR A 64 -12.56 4.70 28.18
N GLY A 65 -11.78 3.60 28.35
CA GLY A 65 -12.08 2.55 29.31
C GLY A 65 -12.10 3.07 30.76
N LEU A 66 -11.10 3.90 31.12
CA LEU A 66 -11.02 4.54 32.42
C LEU A 66 -12.19 5.48 32.66
N PHE A 67 -12.52 6.31 31.70
CA PHE A 67 -13.68 7.22 31.80
C PHE A 67 -14.95 6.41 32.07
N ALA A 68 -15.23 5.38 31.27
CA ALA A 68 -16.39 4.52 31.46
C ALA A 68 -16.39 3.82 32.83
N GLY A 69 -15.23 3.32 33.26
CA GLY A 69 -15.05 2.68 34.56
C GLY A 69 -15.33 3.62 35.73
N VAL A 70 -14.79 4.85 35.71
CA VAL A 70 -15.01 5.87 36.73
C VAL A 70 -16.50 6.27 36.79
N MET A 71 -17.15 6.42 35.63
CA MET A 71 -18.58 6.75 35.57
C MET A 71 -19.44 5.60 36.12
N ALA A 72 -19.12 4.33 35.83
CA ALA A 72 -19.82 3.18 36.38
C ALA A 72 -19.63 3.07 37.91
N TRP A 73 -18.44 3.38 38.41
CA TRP A 73 -18.17 3.42 39.85
C TRP A 73 -18.93 4.54 40.55
N LEU A 74 -18.99 5.76 39.97
CA LEU A 74 -19.79 6.87 40.50
C LEU A 74 -21.26 6.48 40.59
N PHE A 75 -21.81 5.86 39.52
CA PHE A 75 -23.19 5.35 39.55
C PHE A 75 -23.39 4.39 40.73
N ALA A 76 -22.53 3.40 40.89
CA ALA A 76 -22.67 2.40 41.96
C ALA A 76 -22.67 3.00 43.37
N ASN A 77 -21.95 4.12 43.57
CA ASN A 77 -21.87 4.79 44.86
C ASN A 77 -22.98 5.84 45.09
N LEU A 78 -23.48 6.49 44.02
CA LEU A 78 -24.44 7.60 44.10
C LEU A 78 -25.88 7.18 43.97
N ARG A 79 -26.16 6.00 43.39
CA ARG A 79 -27.55 5.50 43.20
C ARG A 79 -28.34 5.36 44.51
N LEU A 80 -27.65 5.14 45.62
CA LEU A 80 -28.23 4.97 46.97
C LEU A 80 -28.10 6.24 47.84
N ALA A 81 -27.69 7.36 47.25
CA ALA A 81 -27.54 8.60 47.99
C ALA A 81 -28.89 9.10 48.53
N GLU A 82 -28.94 9.63 49.73
CA GLU A 82 -30.18 10.16 50.36
C GLU A 82 -30.73 11.36 49.57
N ARG A 83 -29.83 12.25 49.11
CA ARG A 83 -30.24 13.43 48.33
C ARG A 83 -30.63 13.06 46.90
N ARG A 84 -31.85 13.44 46.48
CA ARG A 84 -32.38 13.15 45.15
C ARG A 84 -31.47 13.60 44.00
N GLY A 85 -30.82 14.77 44.13
CA GLY A 85 -29.90 15.29 43.11
C GLY A 85 -28.70 14.34 42.86
N TRP A 86 -28.09 13.76 43.91
CA TRP A 86 -27.00 12.82 43.78
C TRP A 86 -27.40 11.50 43.13
N ARG A 87 -28.63 11.06 43.34
CA ARG A 87 -29.18 9.86 42.65
C ARG A 87 -29.36 10.11 41.15
N VAL A 88 -29.89 11.28 40.80
CA VAL A 88 -30.05 11.68 39.38
C VAL A 88 -28.70 11.79 38.72
N PHE A 89 -27.69 12.41 39.34
CA PHE A 89 -26.32 12.46 38.83
C PHE A 89 -25.70 11.07 38.67
N GLY A 90 -25.97 10.13 39.58
CA GLY A 90 -25.56 8.74 39.43
C GLY A 90 -26.10 8.08 38.16
N TRP A 91 -27.41 8.27 37.86
CA TRP A 91 -28.01 7.74 36.60
C TRP A 91 -27.38 8.38 35.35
N PHE A 92 -27.03 9.67 35.40
CA PHE A 92 -26.26 10.34 34.34
C PHE A 92 -24.91 9.70 34.13
N CYS A 93 -24.18 9.34 35.21
CA CYS A 93 -22.90 8.64 35.13
C CYS A 93 -23.06 7.26 34.46
N LEU A 94 -24.16 6.52 34.74
CA LEU A 94 -24.42 5.26 34.05
C LEU A 94 -24.61 5.45 32.56
N ALA A 95 -25.45 6.43 32.17
CA ALA A 95 -25.67 6.74 30.78
C ALA A 95 -24.35 7.12 30.05
N ALA A 96 -23.50 7.94 30.67
CA ALA A 96 -22.20 8.31 30.13
C ALA A 96 -21.25 7.09 30.02
N SER A 97 -21.27 6.16 30.97
CA SER A 97 -20.49 4.92 30.94
C SER A 97 -20.87 4.03 29.75
N LEU A 98 -22.17 3.95 29.42
CA LEU A 98 -22.68 3.14 28.30
C LEU A 98 -22.53 3.83 26.95
N ALA A 99 -22.53 5.16 26.90
CA ALA A 99 -22.45 5.92 25.66
C ALA A 99 -21.14 5.64 24.89
N VAL A 100 -20.00 5.48 25.59
CA VAL A 100 -18.70 5.25 24.96
C VAL A 100 -18.65 3.91 24.19
N PRO A 101 -18.96 2.74 24.80
CA PRO A 101 -18.94 1.49 24.05
C PRO A 101 -19.99 1.44 22.92
N ILE A 102 -21.14 2.09 23.09
CA ILE A 102 -22.17 2.20 22.05
C ILE A 102 -21.63 3.00 20.86
N ALA A 103 -20.98 4.14 21.11
CA ALA A 103 -20.38 4.95 20.05
C ALA A 103 -19.27 4.21 19.30
N LEU A 104 -18.40 3.49 20.01
CA LEU A 104 -17.35 2.67 19.40
C LEU A 104 -17.94 1.51 18.59
N ALA A 105 -18.96 0.84 19.09
CA ALA A 105 -19.67 -0.21 18.35
C ALA A 105 -20.29 0.33 17.06
N TYR A 106 -20.96 1.49 17.13
CA TYR A 106 -21.53 2.15 15.96
C TYR A 106 -20.47 2.48 14.91
N GLN A 107 -19.31 3.02 15.33
CA GLN A 107 -18.20 3.28 14.43
C GLN A 107 -17.68 1.99 13.77
N GLY A 108 -17.57 0.90 14.52
CA GLY A 108 -17.15 -0.41 13.99
C GLY A 108 -18.12 -0.93 12.93
N PHE A 109 -19.41 -0.94 13.21
CA PHE A 109 -20.43 -1.37 12.23
C PHE A 109 -20.48 -0.48 11.00
N ASN A 110 -20.37 0.85 11.17
CA ASN A 110 -20.31 1.77 10.04
C ASN A 110 -19.07 1.53 9.17
N SER A 111 -17.92 1.21 9.79
CA SER A 111 -16.70 0.86 9.06
C SER A 111 -16.87 -0.42 8.24
N ILE A 112 -17.57 -1.45 8.76
CA ILE A 112 -17.88 -2.68 8.03
C ILE A 112 -18.73 -2.33 6.80
N ALA A 113 -19.85 -1.64 6.97
CA ALA A 113 -20.75 -1.29 5.87
C ALA A 113 -20.04 -0.47 4.77
N LEU A 114 -19.17 0.48 5.18
CA LEU A 114 -18.37 1.27 4.23
C LEU A 114 -17.36 0.40 3.48
N ASN A 115 -16.69 -0.53 4.16
CA ASN A 115 -15.73 -1.43 3.53
C ASN A 115 -16.43 -2.37 2.55
N GLU A 116 -17.56 -2.98 2.93
CA GLU A 116 -18.36 -3.84 2.04
C GLU A 116 -18.82 -3.09 0.79
N SER A 117 -19.31 -1.85 0.96
CA SER A 117 -19.71 -1.02 -0.18
C SER A 117 -18.52 -0.69 -1.10
N ARG A 118 -17.35 -0.40 -0.55
CA ARG A 118 -16.14 -0.16 -1.34
C ARG A 118 -15.66 -1.42 -2.07
N ASP A 119 -15.66 -2.56 -1.37
CA ASP A 119 -15.26 -3.83 -1.96
C ASP A 119 -16.22 -4.24 -3.09
N ALA A 120 -17.53 -4.05 -2.91
CA ALA A 120 -18.52 -4.32 -3.96
C ALA A 120 -18.32 -3.42 -5.19
N LYS A 121 -18.07 -2.12 -5.01
CA LYS A 121 -17.76 -1.20 -6.10
C LYS A 121 -16.47 -1.57 -6.82
N TYR A 122 -15.44 -1.95 -6.07
CA TYR A 122 -14.16 -2.38 -6.64
C TYR A 122 -14.33 -3.66 -7.46
N GLN A 123 -15.05 -4.68 -6.94
CA GLN A 123 -15.34 -5.92 -7.68
C GLN A 123 -16.16 -5.65 -8.96
N ALA A 124 -17.16 -4.76 -8.88
CA ALA A 124 -17.94 -4.36 -10.05
C ALA A 124 -17.06 -3.72 -11.12
N SER A 125 -16.14 -2.82 -10.75
CA SER A 125 -15.21 -2.21 -11.71
C SER A 125 -14.23 -3.21 -12.32
N LEU A 126 -13.73 -4.19 -11.54
CA LEU A 126 -12.87 -5.24 -12.07
C LEU A 126 -13.60 -6.14 -13.09
N LEU A 127 -14.87 -6.48 -12.84
CA LEU A 127 -15.69 -7.25 -13.77
C LEU A 127 -15.95 -6.47 -15.07
N GLU A 128 -16.18 -5.17 -14.95
CA GLU A 128 -16.37 -4.28 -16.11
C GLU A 128 -15.08 -4.19 -16.93
N ILE A 129 -13.93 -3.97 -16.31
CA ILE A 129 -12.62 -3.96 -16.99
C ILE A 129 -12.35 -5.30 -17.68
N ALA A 130 -12.64 -6.43 -17.04
CA ALA A 130 -12.46 -7.74 -17.64
C ALA A 130 -13.36 -7.95 -18.86
N ARG A 131 -14.61 -7.50 -18.80
CA ARG A 131 -15.55 -7.54 -19.92
C ARG A 131 -15.09 -6.66 -21.08
N ASN A 132 -14.64 -5.45 -20.80
CA ASN A 132 -14.12 -4.51 -21.79
C ASN A 132 -12.85 -5.05 -22.46
N LYS A 133 -11.98 -5.74 -21.71
CA LYS A 133 -10.78 -6.40 -22.24
C LYS A 133 -11.14 -7.54 -23.21
N ALA A 134 -12.15 -8.35 -22.89
CA ALA A 134 -12.64 -9.40 -23.78
C ALA A 134 -13.25 -8.83 -25.07
N SER A 135 -14.09 -7.80 -24.96
CA SER A 135 -14.68 -7.08 -26.10
C SER A 135 -13.62 -6.43 -26.99
N LEU A 136 -12.58 -5.84 -26.41
CA LEU A 136 -11.45 -5.27 -27.14
C LEU A 136 -10.71 -6.35 -27.93
N ALA A 137 -10.43 -7.51 -27.33
CA ALA A 137 -9.76 -8.61 -28.01
C ALA A 137 -10.57 -9.11 -29.24
N GLU A 138 -11.89 -9.21 -29.11
CA GLU A 138 -12.79 -9.58 -30.19
C GLU A 138 -12.81 -8.54 -31.32
N MET A 139 -12.87 -7.24 -30.98
CA MET A 139 -12.82 -6.15 -31.96
C MET A 139 -11.51 -6.13 -32.74
N LEU A 140 -10.37 -6.33 -32.07
CA LEU A 140 -9.08 -6.39 -32.73
C LEU A 140 -8.95 -7.62 -33.63
N ALA A 141 -9.44 -8.79 -33.20
CA ALA A 141 -9.45 -10.00 -34.01
C ALA A 141 -10.35 -9.87 -35.27
N SER A 142 -11.40 -9.08 -35.19
CA SER A 142 -12.33 -8.82 -36.30
C SER A 142 -11.82 -7.78 -37.29
N ASN A 143 -10.76 -7.04 -36.97
CA ASN A 143 -10.21 -5.99 -37.81
C ASN A 143 -8.68 -6.14 -38.01
N PRO A 144 -8.23 -7.23 -38.60
CA PRO A 144 -6.80 -7.47 -38.81
C PRO A 144 -6.19 -6.42 -39.73
N GLY A 145 -5.04 -5.87 -39.35
CA GLY A 145 -4.34 -4.82 -40.08
C GLY A 145 -4.82 -3.39 -39.83
N ARG A 146 -5.87 -3.22 -39.01
CA ARG A 146 -6.40 -1.91 -38.59
C ARG A 146 -6.42 -1.72 -37.07
N GLU A 147 -5.59 -2.46 -36.36
CA GLU A 147 -5.58 -2.49 -34.91
C GLU A 147 -5.33 -1.09 -34.32
N ARG A 148 -4.39 -0.34 -34.91
CA ARG A 148 -4.06 1.02 -34.48
C ARG A 148 -5.24 1.99 -34.66
N GLU A 149 -5.87 1.98 -35.84
CA GLU A 149 -7.03 2.84 -36.13
C GLU A 149 -8.20 2.51 -35.18
N THR A 150 -8.40 1.22 -34.93
CA THR A 150 -9.43 0.75 -33.99
C THR A 150 -9.15 1.24 -32.56
N ILE A 151 -7.91 1.14 -32.11
CA ILE A 151 -7.48 1.60 -30.80
C ILE A 151 -7.63 3.13 -30.66
N ASP A 152 -7.16 3.91 -31.64
CA ASP A 152 -7.24 5.37 -31.59
C ASP A 152 -8.71 5.84 -31.57
N ALA A 153 -9.58 5.21 -32.36
CA ALA A 153 -11.02 5.50 -32.35
C ALA A 153 -11.70 5.14 -30.99
N LEU A 154 -11.25 4.06 -30.35
CA LEU A 154 -11.76 3.69 -29.02
C LEU A 154 -11.28 4.65 -27.93
N ILE A 155 -10.04 5.12 -27.99
CA ILE A 155 -9.50 6.14 -27.07
C ILE A 155 -10.32 7.42 -27.18
N ASP A 156 -10.60 7.89 -28.41
CA ASP A 156 -11.37 9.11 -28.61
C ASP A 156 -12.83 8.98 -28.16
N ARG A 157 -13.42 7.78 -28.34
CA ARG A 157 -14.79 7.49 -27.90
C ARG A 157 -14.94 7.43 -26.38
N HIS A 158 -13.94 6.93 -25.70
CA HIS A 158 -13.98 6.66 -24.25
C HIS A 158 -13.03 7.55 -23.45
N ALA A 159 -12.72 8.75 -23.94
CA ALA A 159 -11.72 9.65 -23.36
C ALA A 159 -11.90 9.93 -21.86
N ASP A 160 -13.15 9.94 -21.37
CA ASP A 160 -13.50 10.22 -19.99
C ASP A 160 -13.88 8.95 -19.20
N ASP A 161 -13.78 7.76 -19.80
CA ASP A 161 -14.18 6.50 -19.19
C ASP A 161 -12.97 5.65 -18.83
N ARG A 162 -12.56 5.74 -17.57
CA ARG A 162 -11.42 5.00 -17.03
C ARG A 162 -11.52 3.48 -17.24
N ASN A 163 -12.70 2.89 -17.01
CA ASN A 163 -12.88 1.43 -17.07
C ASN A 163 -12.75 0.89 -18.49
N HIS A 164 -13.05 1.71 -19.49
CA HIS A 164 -12.81 1.40 -20.90
C HIS A 164 -11.36 1.70 -21.32
N LEU A 165 -10.77 2.81 -20.86
CA LEU A 165 -9.42 3.19 -21.26
C LEU A 165 -8.33 2.26 -20.70
N LEU A 166 -8.45 1.78 -19.46
CA LEU A 166 -7.40 0.96 -18.85
C LEU A 166 -7.05 -0.30 -19.67
N PRO A 167 -8.01 -1.12 -20.15
CA PRO A 167 -7.69 -2.24 -21.02
C PRO A 167 -7.08 -1.83 -22.37
N ILE A 168 -7.52 -0.70 -22.94
CA ILE A 168 -7.00 -0.19 -24.20
C ILE A 168 -5.53 0.21 -24.04
N LEU A 169 -5.17 0.86 -22.92
CA LEU A 169 -3.81 1.31 -22.62
C LEU A 169 -2.81 0.17 -22.40
N GLU A 170 -3.27 -1.07 -22.17
CA GLU A 170 -2.40 -2.25 -22.14
C GLU A 170 -2.01 -2.73 -23.55
N SER A 171 -2.70 -2.25 -24.60
CA SER A 171 -2.46 -2.70 -25.97
C SER A 171 -1.16 -2.13 -26.54
N ARG A 172 -0.42 -3.00 -27.25
CA ARG A 172 0.77 -2.62 -28.02
C ARG A 172 0.48 -1.74 -29.25
N TYR A 173 -0.79 -1.59 -29.60
CA TYR A 173 -1.21 -0.81 -30.77
C TYR A 173 -1.52 0.66 -30.44
N VAL A 174 -1.50 1.06 -29.17
CA VAL A 174 -1.68 2.46 -28.78
C VAL A 174 -0.56 3.32 -29.36
N SER A 175 -0.95 4.42 -30.02
CA SER A 175 0.01 5.36 -30.60
C SER A 175 0.76 6.13 -29.51
N ALA A 176 2.02 6.49 -29.79
CA ALA A 176 2.82 7.27 -28.84
C ALA A 176 2.25 8.67 -28.59
N GLU A 177 1.56 9.24 -29.59
CA GLU A 177 0.84 10.51 -29.52
C GLU A 177 -0.34 10.43 -28.54
N ALA A 178 -1.14 9.35 -28.61
CA ALA A 178 -2.23 9.09 -27.67
C ALA A 178 -1.69 8.89 -26.24
N LEU A 179 -0.58 8.15 -26.09
CA LEU A 179 0.06 7.95 -24.79
C LEU A 179 0.59 9.28 -24.20
N ASP A 180 1.19 10.16 -25.01
CA ASP A 180 1.65 11.46 -24.54
C ASP A 180 0.50 12.35 -24.06
N ARG A 181 -0.64 12.30 -24.74
CA ARG A 181 -1.88 13.00 -24.34
C ARG A 181 -2.43 12.43 -23.02
N LEU A 182 -2.59 11.09 -22.93
CA LEU A 182 -3.17 10.42 -21.78
C LEU A 182 -2.26 10.42 -20.54
N ALA A 183 -0.94 10.50 -20.73
CA ALA A 183 0.01 10.71 -19.63
C ALA A 183 -0.14 12.07 -18.93
N ARG A 184 -0.93 12.99 -19.47
CA ARG A 184 -1.27 14.30 -18.87
C ARG A 184 -2.66 14.29 -18.23
N SER A 185 -3.34 13.15 -18.18
CA SER A 185 -4.67 13.03 -17.57
C SER A 185 -4.63 13.38 -16.08
N ASP A 186 -5.66 14.05 -15.59
CA ASP A 186 -5.89 14.30 -14.16
C ASP A 186 -6.20 12.98 -13.41
N ASP A 187 -6.70 11.94 -14.11
CA ASP A 187 -6.79 10.60 -13.56
C ASP A 187 -5.42 9.94 -13.55
N LEU A 188 -4.84 9.85 -12.35
CA LEU A 188 -3.52 9.26 -12.13
C LEU A 188 -3.42 7.79 -12.57
N GLY A 189 -4.53 7.06 -12.60
CA GLY A 189 -4.56 5.67 -13.07
C GLY A 189 -4.41 5.60 -14.58
N ILE A 190 -5.07 6.48 -15.33
CA ILE A 190 -4.92 6.62 -16.79
C ILE A 190 -3.49 7.08 -17.12
N ALA A 191 -3.03 8.14 -16.45
CA ALA A 191 -1.68 8.67 -16.65
C ALA A 191 -0.59 7.61 -16.39
N LEU A 192 -0.70 6.85 -15.30
CA LEU A 192 0.23 5.78 -14.97
C LEU A 192 0.20 4.64 -15.99
N SER A 193 -1.00 4.24 -16.46
CA SER A 193 -1.15 3.19 -17.47
C SER A 193 -0.55 3.61 -18.81
N ALA A 194 -0.71 4.88 -19.21
CA ALA A 194 -0.06 5.44 -20.38
C ALA A 194 1.47 5.43 -20.26
N VAL A 195 2.02 5.79 -19.10
CA VAL A 195 3.47 5.75 -18.81
C VAL A 195 4.01 4.32 -18.84
N ARG A 196 3.24 3.34 -18.41
CA ARG A 196 3.65 1.92 -18.39
C ARG A 196 3.59 1.25 -19.76
N ASN A 197 2.91 1.83 -20.73
CA ASN A 197 2.81 1.23 -22.06
C ASN A 197 4.18 1.25 -22.76
N PRO A 198 4.64 0.11 -23.34
CA PRO A 198 5.97 0.01 -23.96
C PRO A 198 6.19 0.99 -25.13
N ASN A 199 5.12 1.52 -25.74
CA ASN A 199 5.20 2.52 -26.81
C ASN A 199 5.34 3.95 -26.27
N CYS A 200 5.35 4.17 -24.95
CA CYS A 200 5.56 5.50 -24.38
C CYS A 200 6.96 5.99 -24.73
N ARG A 201 7.03 7.21 -25.29
CA ARG A 201 8.31 7.80 -25.76
C ARG A 201 9.16 8.31 -24.60
N ALA A 202 10.47 8.33 -24.82
CA ALA A 202 11.43 8.88 -23.87
C ALA A 202 11.10 10.31 -23.44
N GLU A 203 10.67 11.18 -24.37
CA GLU A 203 10.33 12.57 -24.08
C GLU A 203 9.17 12.68 -23.09
N THR A 204 8.16 11.81 -23.22
CA THR A 204 7.04 11.73 -22.28
C THR A 204 7.50 11.30 -20.90
N LEU A 205 8.38 10.29 -20.81
CA LEU A 205 8.94 9.80 -19.55
C LEU A 205 9.80 10.86 -18.86
N VAL A 206 10.65 11.56 -19.62
CA VAL A 206 11.46 12.68 -19.11
C VAL A 206 10.56 13.79 -18.56
N ARG A 207 9.51 14.17 -19.30
CA ARG A 207 8.57 15.18 -18.85
C ARG A 207 7.87 14.81 -17.55
N ILE A 208 7.39 13.54 -17.43
CA ILE A 208 6.78 13.03 -16.21
C ILE A 208 7.76 13.12 -15.03
N TYR A 209 9.01 12.73 -15.22
CA TYR A 209 10.03 12.83 -14.18
C TYR A 209 10.30 14.27 -13.77
N ARG A 210 10.45 15.18 -14.75
CA ARG A 210 10.83 16.60 -14.51
C ARG A 210 9.70 17.43 -13.88
N THR A 211 8.43 17.08 -14.07
CA THR A 211 7.30 17.85 -13.50
C THR A 211 7.16 17.69 -11.99
N HIS A 212 7.77 16.68 -11.37
CA HIS A 212 7.71 16.38 -9.92
C HIS A 212 6.29 16.38 -9.31
N ALA A 213 5.26 16.39 -10.16
CA ALA A 213 3.86 16.50 -9.76
C ALA A 213 3.21 15.15 -9.43
N TYR A 214 3.93 14.07 -9.71
CA TYR A 214 3.39 12.72 -9.63
C TYR A 214 3.81 11.98 -8.35
N PRO A 215 2.91 11.12 -7.80
CA PRO A 215 3.24 10.29 -6.65
C PRO A 215 4.39 9.32 -6.93
N ASN A 216 5.04 8.85 -5.86
CA ASN A 216 6.24 8.00 -5.91
C ASN A 216 6.08 6.70 -6.73
N TYR A 217 4.87 6.16 -6.91
CA TYR A 217 4.65 4.96 -7.72
C TYR A 217 4.88 5.19 -9.23
N PHE A 218 4.89 6.45 -9.71
CA PHE A 218 5.37 6.78 -11.06
C PHE A 218 6.87 6.54 -11.21
N PHE A 219 7.67 6.75 -10.16
CA PHE A 219 9.11 6.46 -10.19
C PHE A 219 9.39 4.98 -10.42
N GLN A 220 8.53 4.10 -9.88
CA GLN A 220 8.62 2.67 -10.17
C GLN A 220 8.34 2.36 -11.65
N ALA A 221 7.33 3.00 -12.24
CA ALA A 221 7.04 2.84 -13.66
C ALA A 221 8.18 3.37 -14.53
N LEU A 222 8.75 4.53 -14.20
CA LEU A 222 9.91 5.09 -14.90
C LEU A 222 11.16 4.20 -14.77
N ALA A 223 11.47 3.70 -13.58
CA ALA A 223 12.60 2.80 -13.35
C ALA A 223 12.48 1.48 -14.12
N ALA A 224 11.24 0.98 -14.32
CA ALA A 224 10.98 -0.27 -15.04
C ALA A 224 10.87 -0.08 -16.56
N HIS A 225 10.66 1.15 -17.07
CA HIS A 225 10.35 1.37 -18.47
C HIS A 225 11.61 1.38 -19.35
N GLN A 226 11.64 0.51 -20.36
CA GLN A 226 12.80 0.34 -21.25
C GLN A 226 13.21 1.58 -22.03
N ASN A 227 12.27 2.51 -22.30
CA ASN A 227 12.53 3.74 -23.04
C ASN A 227 12.92 4.92 -22.10
N THR A 228 13.03 4.69 -20.78
CA THR A 228 13.54 5.72 -19.87
C THR A 228 15.01 5.96 -20.14
N PRO A 229 15.44 7.20 -20.44
CA PRO A 229 16.83 7.50 -20.73
C PRO A 229 17.77 7.14 -19.57
N PRO A 230 19.00 6.67 -19.86
CA PRO A 230 19.96 6.28 -18.83
C PRO A 230 20.32 7.38 -17.83
N ASP A 231 20.38 8.62 -18.26
CA ASP A 231 20.62 9.80 -17.40
C ASP A 231 19.50 9.99 -16.38
N ILE A 232 18.24 9.84 -16.82
CA ILE A 232 17.07 9.89 -15.94
C ILE A 232 17.05 8.71 -14.96
N LEU A 233 17.41 7.50 -15.40
CA LEU A 233 17.54 6.34 -14.53
C LEU A 233 18.62 6.56 -13.47
N LEU A 234 19.76 7.15 -13.83
CA LEU A 234 20.82 7.48 -12.90
C LEU A 234 20.39 8.54 -11.88
N GLU A 235 19.73 9.62 -12.34
CA GLU A 235 19.19 10.64 -11.46
C GLU A 235 18.14 10.04 -10.49
N LEU A 236 17.24 9.19 -11.00
CA LEU A 236 16.20 8.54 -10.23
C LEU A 236 16.80 7.60 -9.16
N TYR A 237 17.86 6.85 -9.50
CA TYR A 237 18.55 5.98 -8.56
C TYR A 237 19.25 6.75 -7.43
N ARG A 238 19.83 7.89 -7.74
CA ARG A 238 20.53 8.76 -6.77
C ARG A 238 19.61 9.63 -5.94
N ASN A 239 18.33 9.72 -6.28
CA ASN A 239 17.37 10.55 -5.58
C ASN A 239 17.00 9.92 -4.22
N PRO A 240 17.29 10.59 -3.08
CA PRO A 240 17.03 10.05 -1.74
C PRO A 240 15.52 9.94 -1.40
N VAL A 241 14.66 10.58 -2.18
CA VAL A 241 13.18 10.52 -2.01
C VAL A 241 12.60 9.25 -2.65
N THR A 242 13.41 8.53 -3.44
CA THR A 242 12.96 7.28 -4.06
C THR A 242 12.76 6.20 -3.00
N ILE A 243 11.60 5.53 -3.10
CA ILE A 243 11.15 4.49 -2.17
C ILE A 243 12.13 3.31 -2.19
N ASN A 244 12.41 2.75 -1.03
CA ASN A 244 13.04 1.44 -0.91
C ASN A 244 12.29 0.42 -1.78
N GLY A 245 13.00 -0.32 -2.65
CA GLY A 245 12.42 -1.35 -3.50
C GLY A 245 12.39 -1.04 -5.00
N LEU A 246 12.98 0.07 -5.47
CA LEU A 246 13.17 0.31 -6.90
C LEU A 246 14.27 -0.56 -7.52
N ASP A 247 15.14 -1.16 -6.72
CA ASP A 247 16.26 -2.02 -7.20
C ASP A 247 15.78 -3.13 -8.13
N ARG A 248 14.58 -3.69 -7.88
CA ARG A 248 13.97 -4.69 -8.78
C ARG A 248 13.66 -4.14 -10.16
N SER A 249 13.17 -2.90 -10.22
CA SER A 249 12.85 -2.23 -11.48
C SER A 249 14.10 -1.89 -12.25
N PHE A 250 15.12 -1.32 -11.59
CA PHE A 250 16.41 -1.05 -12.20
C PHE A 250 17.11 -2.33 -12.65
N ALA A 251 17.09 -3.40 -11.84
CA ALA A 251 17.72 -4.68 -12.16
C ALA A 251 17.17 -5.30 -13.44
N SER A 252 15.85 -5.16 -13.70
CA SER A 252 15.21 -5.72 -14.90
C SER A 252 15.25 -4.81 -16.12
N ASN A 253 15.53 -3.51 -15.96
CA ASN A 253 15.48 -2.56 -17.06
C ASN A 253 16.77 -2.61 -17.90
N PRO A 254 16.67 -2.90 -19.20
CA PRO A 254 17.85 -2.98 -20.08
C PRO A 254 18.55 -1.63 -20.30
N ALA A 255 17.88 -0.50 -20.06
CA ALA A 255 18.44 0.84 -20.18
C ALA A 255 19.18 1.30 -18.91
N THR A 256 19.14 0.52 -17.82
CA THR A 256 19.80 0.89 -16.56
C THR A 256 21.32 1.01 -16.75
N PRO A 257 21.93 2.15 -16.35
CA PRO A 257 23.37 2.33 -16.40
C PRO A 257 24.13 1.22 -15.67
N ILE A 258 25.23 0.80 -16.25
CA ILE A 258 26.00 -0.36 -15.75
C ILE A 258 26.59 -0.11 -14.36
N GLU A 259 26.91 1.13 -14.02
CA GLU A 259 27.34 1.52 -12.68
C GLU A 259 26.24 1.31 -11.63
N VAL A 260 24.96 1.59 -11.98
CA VAL A 260 23.81 1.34 -11.11
C VAL A 260 23.61 -0.17 -10.91
N ILE A 261 23.69 -0.96 -11.98
CA ILE A 261 23.61 -2.43 -11.90
C ILE A 261 24.71 -2.98 -10.99
N ARG A 262 25.95 -2.48 -11.10
CA ARG A 262 27.08 -2.91 -10.27
C ARG A 262 26.86 -2.57 -8.80
N GLU A 263 26.34 -1.40 -8.52
CA GLU A 263 26.04 -0.94 -7.16
C GLU A 263 24.92 -1.78 -6.53
N ILE A 264 23.83 -2.04 -7.28
CA ILE A 264 22.74 -2.92 -6.85
C ILE A 264 23.25 -4.32 -6.52
N MET A 265 24.06 -4.92 -7.40
CA MET A 265 24.66 -6.24 -7.16
C MET A 265 25.56 -6.27 -5.91
N GLY A 266 26.29 -5.19 -5.66
CA GLY A 266 27.19 -5.10 -4.50
C GLY A 266 26.43 -5.04 -3.18
N ASN A 267 25.29 -4.40 -3.16
CA ASN A 267 24.54 -4.03 -1.95
C ASN A 267 23.32 -4.90 -1.67
N THR A 268 22.72 -5.54 -2.70
CA THR A 268 21.45 -6.27 -2.55
C THR A 268 21.61 -7.52 -1.68
N LYS A 269 20.61 -7.71 -0.81
CA LYS A 269 20.36 -8.95 -0.08
C LYS A 269 19.05 -9.62 -0.51
N GLU A 270 18.29 -8.97 -1.38
CA GLU A 270 16.99 -9.46 -1.85
C GLU A 270 17.17 -10.46 -3.00
N SER A 271 16.75 -11.72 -2.80
CA SER A 271 16.78 -12.75 -3.85
C SER A 271 15.98 -12.36 -5.10
N PHE A 272 14.87 -11.64 -4.94
CA PHE A 272 14.07 -11.14 -6.06
C PHE A 272 14.82 -10.12 -6.94
N VAL A 273 15.71 -9.32 -6.37
CA VAL A 273 16.57 -8.41 -7.16
C VAL A 273 17.54 -9.23 -8.00
N VAL A 274 18.13 -10.28 -7.41
CA VAL A 274 19.03 -11.19 -8.13
C VAL A 274 18.31 -11.91 -9.28
N GLN A 275 17.07 -12.36 -9.07
CA GLN A 275 16.23 -12.93 -10.15
C GLN A 275 16.06 -11.95 -11.30
N ARG A 276 15.77 -10.68 -11.01
CA ARG A 276 15.61 -9.65 -12.05
C ARG A 276 16.91 -9.34 -12.80
N LEU A 277 18.06 -9.39 -12.13
CA LEU A 277 19.35 -9.29 -12.80
C LEU A 277 19.56 -10.45 -13.79
N LEU A 278 19.18 -11.68 -13.43
CA LEU A 278 19.27 -12.85 -14.32
C LEU A 278 18.33 -12.78 -15.53
N GLU A 279 17.26 -12.02 -15.44
CA GLU A 279 16.30 -11.77 -16.53
C GLU A 279 16.72 -10.59 -17.43
N ASN A 280 17.69 -9.76 -17.01
CA ASN A 280 18.11 -8.59 -17.76
C ASN A 280 18.85 -9.00 -19.04
N PRO A 281 18.34 -8.66 -20.24
CA PRO A 281 18.90 -9.12 -21.52
C PRO A 281 20.27 -8.51 -21.85
N VAL A 282 20.63 -7.39 -21.24
CA VAL A 282 21.89 -6.67 -21.49
C VAL A 282 23.08 -7.34 -20.80
N LEU A 283 22.85 -8.11 -19.74
CA LEU A 283 23.91 -8.76 -18.99
C LEU A 283 24.42 -9.97 -19.76
N ASP A 284 25.70 -9.93 -20.08
CA ASP A 284 26.42 -10.98 -20.76
C ASP A 284 27.08 -11.99 -19.79
N CYS A 285 27.89 -12.89 -20.33
CA CYS A 285 28.57 -13.94 -19.57
C CYS A 285 29.48 -13.39 -18.46
N SER A 286 30.07 -12.21 -18.61
CA SER A 286 31.00 -11.62 -17.62
C SER A 286 30.27 -11.25 -16.29
N TRP A 287 28.96 -11.10 -16.32
CA TRP A 287 28.14 -10.75 -15.17
C TRP A 287 27.68 -11.95 -14.35
N LEU A 288 27.76 -13.17 -14.88
CA LEU A 288 27.23 -14.35 -14.20
C LEU A 288 27.95 -14.65 -12.89
N GLN A 289 29.25 -14.42 -12.79
CA GLN A 289 29.98 -14.62 -11.55
C GLN A 289 29.61 -13.56 -10.48
N PRO A 290 29.60 -12.24 -10.79
CA PRO A 290 29.10 -11.22 -9.86
C PRO A 290 27.66 -11.46 -9.39
N ILE A 291 26.76 -11.95 -10.27
CA ILE A 291 25.38 -12.27 -9.92
C ILE A 291 25.32 -13.50 -8.99
N GLU A 292 26.12 -14.54 -9.23
CA GLU A 292 26.21 -15.70 -8.34
C GLU A 292 26.72 -15.30 -6.95
N ASP A 293 27.68 -14.40 -6.87
CA ASP A 293 28.19 -13.89 -5.59
C ASP A 293 27.13 -13.05 -4.86
N ALA A 294 26.30 -12.29 -5.60
CA ALA A 294 25.14 -11.59 -5.03
C ALA A 294 24.09 -12.59 -4.52
N LEU A 295 23.81 -13.67 -5.27
CA LEU A 295 22.87 -14.72 -4.85
C LEU A 295 23.34 -15.39 -3.54
N LYS A 296 24.63 -15.72 -3.42
CA LYS A 296 25.20 -16.32 -2.20
C LYS A 296 25.05 -15.42 -0.96
N ARG A 297 25.04 -14.10 -1.15
CA ARG A 297 24.83 -13.11 -0.08
C ARG A 297 23.36 -12.81 0.21
N SER A 298 22.45 -13.26 -0.64
CA SER A 298 21.02 -12.98 -0.54
C SER A 298 20.34 -13.77 0.59
N GLU A 299 19.12 -13.36 0.93
CA GLU A 299 18.28 -14.03 1.93
C GLU A 299 17.93 -15.49 1.57
N ARG A 300 18.02 -15.86 0.29
CA ARG A 300 17.73 -17.20 -0.24
C ARG A 300 18.78 -17.66 -1.24
N PRO A 301 20.00 -17.98 -0.79
CA PRO A 301 21.10 -18.36 -1.66
C PRO A 301 20.86 -19.65 -2.47
N GLU A 302 19.96 -20.52 -1.97
CA GLU A 302 19.56 -21.78 -2.61
C GLU A 302 18.23 -21.67 -3.37
N ASP A 303 17.83 -20.45 -3.78
CA ASP A 303 16.63 -20.28 -4.59
C ASP A 303 16.75 -21.04 -5.90
N GLY A 304 15.93 -22.11 -6.03
CA GLY A 304 16.00 -23.05 -7.15
C GLY A 304 15.83 -22.40 -8.52
N TYR A 305 15.02 -21.35 -8.61
CA TYR A 305 14.87 -20.59 -9.86
C TYR A 305 16.18 -19.91 -10.27
N SER A 306 16.80 -19.17 -9.36
CA SER A 306 18.03 -18.41 -9.62
C SER A 306 19.20 -19.34 -9.93
N VAL A 307 19.32 -20.45 -9.20
CA VAL A 307 20.36 -21.46 -9.44
C VAL A 307 20.21 -22.10 -10.82
N ASN A 308 19.02 -22.57 -11.17
CA ASN A 308 18.74 -23.17 -12.48
C ASN A 308 18.96 -22.17 -13.61
N ARG A 309 18.52 -20.93 -13.45
CA ARG A 309 18.69 -19.87 -14.46
C ARG A 309 20.15 -19.51 -14.68
N LEU A 310 20.97 -19.46 -13.61
CA LEU A 310 22.42 -19.29 -13.73
C LEU A 310 23.08 -20.40 -14.53
N GLN A 311 22.70 -21.66 -14.28
CA GLN A 311 23.21 -22.81 -15.01
C GLN A 311 22.84 -22.76 -16.49
N GLU A 312 21.59 -22.44 -16.79
CA GLU A 312 21.08 -22.28 -18.16
C GLU A 312 21.84 -21.16 -18.89
N LEU A 313 22.02 -20.00 -18.28
CA LEU A 313 22.75 -18.88 -18.89
C LEU A 313 24.22 -19.20 -19.12
N ARG A 314 24.87 -19.96 -18.23
CA ARG A 314 26.23 -20.45 -18.42
C ARG A 314 26.33 -21.38 -19.63
N SER A 315 25.41 -22.32 -19.77
CA SER A 315 25.41 -23.28 -20.87
C SER A 315 25.07 -22.65 -22.22
N THR A 316 24.18 -21.63 -22.24
CA THR A 316 23.71 -21.01 -23.49
C THR A 316 24.54 -19.81 -23.90
N LYS A 317 24.76 -18.83 -23.02
CA LYS A 317 25.46 -17.58 -23.35
C LYS A 317 26.99 -17.73 -23.32
N CYS A 318 27.53 -18.58 -22.42
CA CYS A 318 28.98 -18.68 -22.25
C CYS A 318 29.66 -19.77 -23.12
N ALA A 319 28.92 -20.80 -23.52
CA ALA A 319 29.44 -21.83 -24.41
C ALA A 319 29.75 -21.27 -25.83
N ILE A 320 28.99 -20.28 -26.29
CA ILE A 320 29.18 -19.66 -27.62
C ILE A 320 30.45 -18.79 -27.64
N SER A 321 30.85 -18.18 -26.53
CA SER A 321 32.05 -17.32 -26.47
C SER A 321 33.37 -18.09 -26.50
N THR A 322 33.35 -19.37 -26.19
CA THR A 322 34.54 -20.26 -26.25
C THR A 322 34.77 -20.90 -27.59
N SER A 323 33.76 -20.90 -28.49
CA SER A 323 33.88 -21.48 -29.84
C SER A 323 34.36 -20.48 -30.92
N ILE A 324 34.54 -19.20 -30.56
CA ILE A 324 34.94 -18.12 -31.50
C ILE A 324 36.40 -17.66 -31.23
N ARG A 325 37.10 -18.29 -30.34
CA ARG A 325 38.54 -18.14 -30.16
C ARG A 325 39.28 -19.39 -30.71
#